data_5788af0d5f88e5655862ea996ca4d8d0
#
_entry.id   5788af0d5f88e5655862ea996ca4d8d0
#
_cell.length_a   1.000
_cell.length_b   1.000
_cell.length_c   1.000
_cell.angle_alpha   90.00
_cell.angle_beta   90.00
_cell.angle_gamma   90.00
#
_symmetry.space_group_name_H-M   'P 1'
#
loop_
_entity.id
_entity.type
_entity.pdbx_description
1 polymer ?
#
loop_
_entity_poly.entity_id
_entity_poly.type
_entity_poly.pdbx_seq_one_letter_code
_entity_poly.pdbx_strand_id
1 'polypeptide(L)'
;DGATSWVAQERVGLVRTRVRRDSVRADSAGGAPLPASLPGVIARATIDTLSPLVAGVSAGDIPVFANSDRVLTVPKDLAAGEAVIRFAAENRVRWSGYFWPETPAKVALSPYLWTERAGRGRVIAFAHDPVYRDLYRGLLPIFANAVLLGGSF
;
A
#
# COMPACT_ATOMS: atom_id res chain seq x y z
N ASP A 1 -4.41 2.25 -10.50
CA ASP A 1 -4.15 3.44 -9.64
C ASP A 1 -5.39 4.24 -9.27
N GLY A 2 -6.23 4.61 -10.23
CA GLY A 2 -7.45 5.37 -9.98
C GLY A 2 -8.47 4.61 -9.14
N ALA A 3 -8.62 3.31 -9.34
CA ALA A 3 -9.60 2.49 -8.65
C ALA A 3 -9.39 2.47 -7.12
N THR A 4 -8.18 2.21 -6.65
CA THR A 4 -7.86 2.23 -5.20
C THR A 4 -8.13 3.61 -4.60
N SER A 5 -7.71 4.68 -5.28
CA SER A 5 -7.97 6.05 -4.82
C SER A 5 -9.46 6.38 -4.81
N TRP A 6 -10.24 5.83 -5.74
CA TRP A 6 -11.69 6.04 -5.80
C TRP A 6 -12.42 5.32 -4.67
N VAL A 7 -12.17 4.01 -4.46
CA VAL A 7 -12.84 3.24 -3.39
C VAL A 7 -12.49 3.74 -2.00
N ALA A 8 -11.29 4.29 -1.82
CA ALA A 8 -10.83 4.85 -0.54
C ALA A 8 -11.36 6.27 -0.27
N GLN A 9 -12.19 6.85 -1.13
CA GLN A 9 -12.85 8.14 -0.87
C GLN A 9 -13.99 7.97 0.12
N GLU A 10 -14.06 8.87 1.09
CA GLU A 10 -15.12 8.86 2.11
C GLU A 10 -16.53 8.90 1.52
N ARG A 11 -16.73 9.69 0.46
CA ARG A 11 -18.02 9.80 -0.24
C ARG A 11 -18.49 8.50 -0.91
N VAL A 12 -17.57 7.58 -1.20
CA VAL A 12 -17.89 6.28 -1.82
C VAL A 12 -18.33 5.28 -0.76
N GLY A 13 -17.74 5.33 0.44
CA GLY A 13 -18.15 4.53 1.61
C GLY A 13 -17.96 3.03 1.48
N LEU A 14 -17.22 2.55 0.46
CA LEU A 14 -17.02 1.11 0.24
C LEU A 14 -16.01 0.50 1.23
N VAL A 15 -15.01 1.27 1.62
CA VAL A 15 -13.97 0.84 2.56
C VAL A 15 -13.68 1.92 3.58
N ARG A 16 -13.15 1.52 4.74
CA ARG A 16 -12.75 2.43 5.83
C ARG A 16 -11.30 2.87 5.73
N THR A 17 -10.45 2.11 5.02
CA THR A 17 -9.11 2.61 4.67
C THR A 17 -9.22 3.88 3.83
N ARG A 18 -8.26 4.78 3.98
CA ARG A 18 -8.20 6.05 3.23
C ARG A 18 -6.83 6.21 2.60
N VAL A 19 -6.77 6.93 1.50
CA VAL A 19 -5.51 7.44 1.00
C VAL A 19 -5.14 8.66 1.85
N ARG A 20 -3.99 8.58 2.49
CA ARG A 20 -3.44 9.70 3.26
C ARG A 20 -3.26 10.89 2.34
N ARG A 21 -3.86 12.01 2.70
CA ARG A 21 -3.58 13.30 2.09
C ARG A 21 -2.63 14.02 3.03
N ASP A 22 -1.40 14.20 2.61
CA ASP A 22 -0.54 15.15 3.29
C ASP A 22 -1.15 16.52 3.05
N SER A 23 -1.68 17.15 4.09
CA SER A 23 -1.96 18.58 4.05
C SER A 23 -0.61 19.26 3.86
N VAL A 24 -0.40 19.78 2.66
CA VAL A 24 0.73 20.63 2.34
C VAL A 24 0.66 21.84 3.24
N ARG A 25 1.35 21.85 4.37
CA ARG A 25 1.68 23.09 5.05
C ARG A 25 2.77 23.72 4.20
N ALA A 26 2.40 24.76 3.46
CA ALA A 26 3.38 25.72 3.02
C ALA A 26 4.05 26.24 4.32
N ASP A 27 5.30 25.86 4.55
CA ASP A 27 6.04 26.49 5.60
C ASP A 27 6.29 27.96 5.19
N SER A 28 6.37 28.83 6.18
CA SER A 28 6.48 30.27 6.02
C SER A 28 7.77 30.73 5.33
N ALA A 29 8.60 29.83 4.86
CA ALA A 29 9.92 30.06 4.27
C ALA A 29 9.95 29.95 2.72
N GLY A 30 8.78 29.81 2.07
CA GLY A 30 8.69 29.87 0.59
C GLY A 30 9.24 28.65 -0.16
N GLY A 31 9.59 27.59 0.52
CA GLY A 31 9.89 26.30 -0.09
C GLY A 31 8.60 25.54 -0.44
N ALA A 32 8.41 25.14 -1.69
CA ALA A 32 7.32 24.23 -2.03
C ALA A 32 7.51 22.95 -1.22
N PRO A 33 6.47 22.49 -0.47
CA PRO A 33 6.58 21.26 0.28
C PRO A 33 6.81 20.11 -0.69
N LEU A 34 7.89 19.38 -0.46
CA LEU A 34 8.23 18.21 -1.26
C LEU A 34 7.16 17.14 -1.04
N PRO A 35 6.56 16.60 -2.11
CA PRO A 35 5.58 15.55 -1.98
C PRO A 35 6.23 14.31 -1.35
N ALA A 36 5.49 13.60 -0.51
CA ALA A 36 5.87 12.26 -0.04
C ALA A 36 5.78 11.27 -1.20
N SER A 37 6.53 11.52 -2.27
CA SER A 37 6.48 10.73 -3.49
C SER A 37 7.50 9.61 -3.44
N LEU A 38 7.08 8.45 -3.90
CA LEU A 38 7.96 7.33 -4.22
C LEU A 38 8.14 7.31 -5.74
N PRO A 39 9.26 7.83 -6.26
CA PRO A 39 9.41 8.08 -7.70
C PRO A 39 9.77 6.82 -8.52
N GLY A 40 9.34 5.65 -8.10
CA GLY A 40 9.74 4.37 -8.70
C GLY A 40 10.89 3.75 -7.93
N VAL A 41 10.60 3.24 -6.75
CA VAL A 41 11.57 2.62 -5.84
C VAL A 41 11.17 1.19 -5.52
N ILE A 42 12.13 0.39 -5.08
CA ILE A 42 11.86 -0.87 -4.42
C ILE A 42 11.91 -0.62 -2.91
N ALA A 43 10.79 -0.80 -2.25
CA ALA A 43 10.67 -0.69 -0.81
C ALA A 43 10.62 -2.08 -0.17
N ARG A 44 11.02 -2.16 1.08
CA ARG A 44 10.87 -3.36 1.90
C ARG A 44 9.48 -3.38 2.51
N ALA A 45 8.85 -4.55 2.45
CA ALA A 45 7.56 -4.78 3.08
C ALA A 45 7.55 -6.14 3.80
N THR A 46 6.68 -6.28 4.79
CA THR A 46 6.41 -7.52 5.51
C THR A 46 5.05 -8.06 5.11
N ILE A 47 4.91 -9.38 5.06
CA ILE A 47 3.66 -10.07 4.69
C ILE A 47 3.03 -10.72 5.92
N ASP A 48 1.71 -10.74 5.95
CA ASP A 48 0.94 -11.61 6.84
C ASP A 48 0.81 -13.00 6.19
N THR A 49 1.60 -13.94 6.67
CA THR A 49 1.65 -15.29 6.10
C THR A 49 0.39 -16.13 6.31
N LEU A 50 -0.54 -15.66 7.13
CA LEU A 50 -1.82 -16.32 7.36
C LEU A 50 -2.85 -15.98 6.26
N SER A 51 -2.61 -14.90 5.52
CA SER A 51 -3.52 -14.49 4.46
C SER A 51 -3.37 -15.40 3.21
N PRO A 52 -4.47 -15.93 2.65
CA PRO A 52 -4.42 -16.70 1.41
C PRO A 52 -3.92 -15.89 0.21
N LEU A 53 -3.96 -14.56 0.27
CA LEU A 53 -3.46 -13.69 -0.79
C LEU A 53 -1.95 -13.79 -0.99
N VAL A 54 -1.20 -14.24 0.00
CA VAL A 54 0.25 -14.44 -0.11
C VAL A 54 0.65 -15.91 -0.21
N ALA A 55 -0.30 -16.79 -0.53
CA ALA A 55 -0.01 -18.21 -0.74
C ALA A 55 1.06 -18.38 -1.82
N GLY A 56 2.04 -19.24 -1.54
CA GLY A 56 3.18 -19.48 -2.44
C GLY A 56 4.30 -18.45 -2.37
N VAL A 57 4.17 -17.42 -1.54
CA VAL A 57 5.22 -16.44 -1.30
C VAL A 57 5.98 -16.80 -0.01
N SER A 58 7.31 -16.78 -0.07
CA SER A 58 8.14 -17.09 1.10
C SER A 58 7.90 -16.09 2.24
N ALA A 59 7.87 -16.60 3.47
CA ALA A 59 7.75 -15.77 4.66
C ALA A 59 8.92 -14.78 4.81
N GLY A 60 8.65 -13.64 5.43
CA GLY A 60 9.64 -12.63 5.75
C GLY A 60 9.44 -11.31 4.99
N ASP A 61 10.54 -10.59 4.84
CA ASP A 61 10.54 -9.33 4.09
C ASP A 61 10.51 -9.59 2.59
N ILE A 62 9.64 -8.88 1.90
CA ILE A 62 9.56 -8.90 0.44
C ILE A 62 9.86 -7.53 -0.14
N PRO A 63 10.48 -7.46 -1.32
CA PRO A 63 10.56 -6.21 -2.07
C PRO A 63 9.21 -5.91 -2.74
N VAL A 64 8.79 -4.65 -2.66
CA VAL A 64 7.58 -4.15 -3.33
C VAL A 64 7.92 -2.92 -4.17
N PHE A 65 7.34 -2.84 -5.36
CA PHE A 65 7.51 -1.66 -6.20
C PHE A 65 6.54 -0.55 -5.78
N ALA A 66 7.05 0.67 -5.67
CA ALA A 66 6.25 1.83 -5.29
C ALA A 66 6.60 3.04 -6.15
N ASN A 67 5.60 3.62 -6.81
CA ASN A 67 5.77 4.68 -7.81
C ASN A 67 4.72 5.80 -7.72
N SER A 68 4.23 6.09 -6.54
CA SER A 68 3.26 7.17 -6.34
C SER A 68 3.36 7.78 -4.94
N ASP A 69 2.58 8.82 -4.70
CA ASP A 69 2.43 9.49 -3.41
C ASP A 69 1.35 8.85 -2.52
N ARG A 70 0.77 7.72 -2.95
CA ARG A 70 -0.32 7.08 -2.21
C ARG A 70 0.19 6.33 -1.01
N VAL A 71 -0.39 6.66 0.13
CA VAL A 71 -0.18 5.97 1.39
C VAL A 71 -1.55 5.60 1.95
N LEU A 72 -1.83 4.31 2.07
CA LEU A 72 -3.05 3.83 2.70
C LEU A 72 -2.96 3.98 4.21
N THR A 73 -4.08 4.31 4.85
CA THR A 73 -4.16 4.41 6.31
C THR A 73 -4.82 3.17 6.88
N VAL A 74 -4.40 2.80 8.09
CA VAL A 74 -5.09 1.77 8.88
C VAL A 74 -6.29 2.45 9.56
N PRO A 75 -7.52 1.94 9.37
CA PRO A 75 -8.68 2.45 10.08
C PRO A 75 -8.53 2.29 11.60
N LYS A 76 -9.21 3.16 12.37
CA LYS A 76 -9.24 3.03 13.83
C LYS A 76 -9.93 1.75 14.29
N ASP A 77 -10.94 1.32 13.56
CA ASP A 77 -11.62 0.05 13.77
C ASP A 77 -10.84 -1.07 13.07
N LEU A 78 -10.05 -1.80 13.83
CA LEU A 78 -9.22 -2.90 13.34
C LEU A 78 -10.05 -4.11 12.86
N ALA A 79 -11.33 -4.22 13.24
CA ALA A 79 -12.23 -5.25 12.73
C ALA A 79 -12.70 -4.99 11.29
N ALA A 80 -12.45 -3.79 10.77
CA ALA A 80 -12.89 -3.41 9.42
C ALA A 80 -12.19 -4.21 8.32
N GLY A 81 -10.90 -4.53 8.52
CA GLY A 81 -10.09 -5.19 7.52
C GLY A 81 -8.68 -5.45 8.01
N GLU A 82 -7.82 -5.93 7.12
CA GLU A 82 -6.44 -6.28 7.44
C GLU A 82 -5.43 -5.75 6.41
N ALA A 83 -4.25 -5.45 6.88
CA ALA A 83 -3.12 -5.14 6.01
C ALA A 83 -2.30 -6.41 5.77
N VAL A 84 -2.56 -7.05 4.66
CA VAL A 84 -1.88 -8.28 4.24
C VAL A 84 -0.40 -8.05 3.95
N ILE A 85 -0.08 -6.88 3.41
CA ILE A 85 1.30 -6.44 3.19
C ILE A 85 1.43 -5.03 3.76
N ARG A 86 2.47 -4.80 4.57
CA ARG A 86 2.80 -3.50 5.16
C ARG A 86 4.21 -3.10 4.75
N PHE A 87 4.42 -1.83 4.50
CA PHE A 87 5.79 -1.30 4.42
C PHE A 87 6.52 -1.58 5.75
N ALA A 88 7.82 -1.87 5.66
CA ALA A 88 8.64 -2.09 6.83
C ALA A 88 8.77 -0.82 7.69
N ALA A 89 9.36 -0.95 8.88
CA ALA A 89 9.67 0.19 9.73
C ALA A 89 10.58 1.21 9.03
N GLU A 90 10.54 2.45 9.47
CA GLU A 90 11.23 3.60 8.86
C GLU A 90 12.71 3.32 8.54
N ASN A 91 13.43 2.75 9.50
CA ASN A 91 14.86 2.43 9.37
C ASN A 91 15.16 1.26 8.43
N ARG A 92 14.14 0.52 7.96
CA ARG A 92 14.27 -0.67 7.12
C ARG A 92 13.55 -0.57 5.78
N VAL A 93 12.68 0.42 5.58
CA VAL A 93 11.80 0.48 4.41
C VAL A 93 12.55 0.64 3.09
N ARG A 94 13.73 1.24 3.11
CA ARG A 94 14.54 1.39 1.91
C ARG A 94 15.14 0.05 1.49
N TRP A 95 14.90 -0.33 0.24
CA TRP A 95 15.59 -1.47 -0.38
C TRP A 95 16.47 -0.99 -1.54
N SER A 96 15.89 -0.30 -2.51
CA SER A 96 16.60 0.24 -3.66
C SER A 96 15.88 1.44 -4.25
N GLY A 97 16.62 2.34 -4.87
CA GLY A 97 16.08 3.56 -5.45
C GLY A 97 16.20 4.78 -4.53
N TYR A 98 15.74 5.91 -5.05
CA TYR A 98 15.82 7.18 -4.32
C TYR A 98 14.58 7.41 -3.47
N PHE A 99 14.81 7.63 -2.19
CA PHE A 99 13.79 8.06 -1.22
C PHE A 99 14.10 9.48 -0.76
N TRP A 100 13.13 10.35 -0.83
CA TRP A 100 13.23 11.66 -0.19
C TRP A 100 13.45 11.47 1.32
N PRO A 101 14.18 12.37 2.01
CA PRO A 101 14.54 12.20 3.42
C PRO A 101 13.34 11.91 4.34
N GLU A 102 12.20 12.54 4.09
CA GLU A 102 10.97 12.42 4.87
C GLU A 102 10.07 11.25 4.47
N THR A 103 10.29 10.65 3.29
CA THR A 103 9.42 9.59 2.77
C THR A 103 9.42 8.32 3.62
N PRO A 104 10.56 7.82 4.15
CA PRO A 104 10.56 6.64 5.02
C PRO A 104 9.62 6.78 6.21
N ALA A 105 9.65 7.89 6.94
CA ALA A 105 8.75 8.14 8.07
C ALA A 105 7.28 8.17 7.66
N LYS A 106 6.97 8.66 6.46
CA LYS A 106 5.61 8.79 5.96
C LYS A 106 5.00 7.45 5.55
N VAL A 107 5.78 6.55 4.94
CA VAL A 107 5.29 5.27 4.44
C VAL A 107 5.44 4.12 5.43
N ALA A 108 6.31 4.26 6.43
CA ALA A 108 6.55 3.23 7.43
C ALA A 108 5.27 2.64 8.01
N LEU A 109 5.20 1.32 8.09
CA LEU A 109 4.10 0.52 8.65
C LEU A 109 2.73 0.73 7.97
N SER A 110 2.63 1.57 6.95
CA SER A 110 1.39 1.73 6.20
C SER A 110 1.09 0.50 5.32
N PRO A 111 -0.19 0.22 5.03
CA PRO A 111 -0.56 -0.88 4.17
C PRO A 111 -0.07 -0.66 2.73
N TYR A 112 0.58 -1.69 2.17
CA TYR A 112 0.80 -1.83 0.73
C TYR A 112 -0.35 -2.59 0.07
N LEU A 113 -0.83 -3.65 0.73
CA LEU A 113 -2.01 -4.41 0.36
C LEU A 113 -2.98 -4.44 1.54
N TRP A 114 -4.17 -3.92 1.33
CA TRP A 114 -5.26 -3.90 2.29
C TRP A 114 -6.44 -4.71 1.78
N THR A 115 -7.07 -5.50 2.65
CA THR A 115 -8.31 -6.17 2.34
C THR A 115 -9.38 -5.84 3.37
N GLU A 116 -10.62 -5.63 2.91
CA GLU A 116 -11.75 -5.21 3.75
C GLU A 116 -13.05 -5.77 3.20
N ARG A 117 -13.95 -6.18 4.08
CA ARG A 117 -15.31 -6.59 3.70
C ARG A 117 -16.12 -5.38 3.27
N ALA A 118 -16.84 -5.52 2.15
CA ALA A 118 -17.75 -4.51 1.62
C ALA A 118 -19.08 -5.19 1.29
N GLY A 119 -20.04 -5.11 2.19
CA GLY A 119 -21.31 -5.83 2.08
C GLY A 119 -21.09 -7.35 2.06
N ARG A 120 -21.53 -8.02 0.98
CA ARG A 120 -21.35 -9.46 0.78
C ARG A 120 -20.05 -9.82 0.05
N GLY A 121 -19.29 -8.83 -0.36
CA GLY A 121 -18.03 -8.99 -1.06
C GLY A 121 -16.84 -8.49 -0.26
N ARG A 122 -15.71 -8.40 -0.95
CA ARG A 122 -14.44 -7.93 -0.38
C ARG A 122 -13.77 -6.97 -1.35
N VAL A 123 -13.15 -5.95 -0.82
CA VAL A 123 -12.25 -5.07 -1.56
C VAL A 123 -10.82 -5.47 -1.23
N ILE A 124 -10.01 -5.65 -2.26
CA ILE A 124 -8.57 -5.88 -2.19
C ILE A 124 -7.91 -4.68 -2.83
N ALA A 125 -7.22 -3.88 -2.03
CA ALA A 125 -6.69 -2.59 -2.43
C ALA A 125 -5.15 -2.58 -2.36
N PHE A 126 -4.50 -2.43 -3.52
CA PHE A 126 -3.07 -2.17 -3.61
C PHE A 126 -2.81 -0.67 -3.56
N ALA A 127 -1.89 -0.21 -2.72
CA ALA A 127 -1.48 1.20 -2.67
C ALA A 127 -0.80 1.64 -3.97
N HIS A 128 -0.02 0.75 -4.57
CA HIS A 128 0.68 0.94 -5.84
C HIS A 128 0.32 -0.17 -6.82
N ASP A 129 0.64 0.02 -8.09
CA ASP A 129 0.39 -0.96 -9.14
C ASP A 129 1.31 -2.18 -8.96
N PRO A 130 0.78 -3.37 -8.64
CA PRO A 130 1.58 -4.56 -8.40
C PRO A 130 2.16 -5.17 -9.69
N VAL A 131 1.64 -4.78 -10.86
CA VAL A 131 2.05 -5.31 -12.17
C VAL A 131 2.59 -4.22 -13.10
N TYR A 132 3.07 -3.12 -12.52
CA TYR A 132 3.51 -1.94 -13.26
C TYR A 132 4.48 -2.30 -14.41
N ARG A 133 3.99 -2.16 -15.64
CA ARG A 133 4.72 -2.36 -16.91
C ARG A 133 5.50 -3.68 -17.01
N ASP A 134 5.09 -4.71 -16.27
CA ASP A 134 5.82 -5.99 -16.12
C ASP A 134 7.28 -5.81 -15.63
N LEU A 135 7.58 -4.66 -15.05
CA LEU A 135 8.92 -4.30 -14.59
C LEU A 135 9.36 -5.12 -13.38
N TYR A 136 8.41 -5.43 -12.50
CA TYR A 136 8.69 -6.16 -11.26
C TYR A 136 7.71 -7.32 -11.07
N ARG A 137 8.16 -8.53 -11.41
CA ARG A 137 7.32 -9.75 -11.39
C ARG A 137 7.14 -10.39 -10.02
N GLY A 138 7.88 -9.93 -9.01
CA GLY A 138 7.81 -10.50 -7.66
C GLY A 138 6.43 -10.40 -6.99
N LEU A 139 5.59 -9.46 -7.44
CA LEU A 139 4.23 -9.28 -6.94
C LEU A 139 3.15 -10.00 -7.77
N LEU A 140 3.52 -10.59 -8.92
CA LEU A 140 2.55 -11.29 -9.78
C LEU A 140 1.81 -12.43 -9.07
N PRO A 141 2.47 -13.31 -8.26
CA PRO A 141 1.75 -14.35 -7.54
C PRO A 141 0.68 -13.77 -6.59
N ILE A 142 0.99 -12.68 -5.90
CA ILE A 142 0.06 -12.01 -4.97
C ILE A 142 -1.10 -11.39 -5.75
N PHE A 143 -0.83 -10.75 -6.88
CA PHE A 143 -1.87 -10.21 -7.74
C PHE A 143 -2.77 -11.33 -8.32
N ALA A 144 -2.17 -12.42 -8.78
CA ALA A 144 -2.91 -13.58 -9.26
C ALA A 144 -3.80 -14.20 -8.17
N ASN A 145 -3.28 -14.35 -6.94
CA ASN A 145 -4.06 -14.80 -5.80
C ASN A 145 -5.22 -13.84 -5.49
N ALA A 146 -5.01 -12.52 -5.58
CA ALA A 146 -6.07 -11.54 -5.38
C ALA A 146 -7.21 -11.70 -6.39
N VAL A 147 -6.89 -11.99 -7.64
CA VAL A 147 -7.89 -12.21 -8.71
C VAL A 147 -8.59 -13.57 -8.55
N LEU A 148 -7.83 -14.63 -8.27
CA LEU A 148 -8.36 -16.00 -8.26
C LEU A 148 -9.07 -16.36 -6.96
N LEU A 149 -8.52 -15.91 -5.83
CA LEU A 149 -8.98 -16.30 -4.49
C LEU A 149 -9.84 -15.21 -3.81
N GLY A 150 -9.85 -13.99 -4.34
CA GLY A 150 -10.51 -12.85 -3.71
C GLY A 150 -12.00 -13.00 -3.42
N GLY A 151 -12.67 -13.91 -4.11
CA GLY A 151 -14.08 -14.25 -3.86
C GLY A 151 -14.31 -15.45 -2.92
N SER A 152 -13.25 -16.09 -2.42
CA SER A 152 -13.33 -17.39 -1.73
C SER A 152 -13.20 -17.28 -0.20
N PHE A 153 -12.96 -16.09 0.38
CA PHE A 153 -12.73 -15.89 1.82
C PHE A 153 -13.24 -14.54 2.31
#